data_13ac6b4161c764d06c6e26d11aec9db8
#
_entry.id   13ac6b4161c764d06c6e26d11aec9db8
#
_cell.length_a   1.000
_cell.length_b   1.000
_cell.length_c   1.000
_cell.angle_alpha   90.00
_cell.angle_beta   90.00
_cell.angle_gamma   90.00
#
_symmetry.space_group_name_H-M   'P 1'
#
loop_
_entity.id
_entity.type
_entity.pdbx_description
1 polymer ?
#
loop_
_entity_poly.entity_id
_entity_poly.type
_entity_poly.pdbx_seq_one_letter_code
_entity_poly.pdbx_strand_id
1 'polypeptide(L)'
;ESLSAPSVKLMRTVGAAIREDLAKVKDVLDIFVRRGGGQAAELGPQVELLRKIGDTLGVLGLGELRTRVQGEIGRLESIVSGARQVDDATLIEIASTLIGIEDHLDDQLVGMIVPKAKTGADASADDGDFHQVQAAVLRECMLNLARVKEAVAQSVGGTLDTAALDSWSELMRGIKAGLVM
;
A
#
# COMPACT_ATOMS: atom_id res chain seq x y z
N GLU A 1 27.16 16.43 17.62
CA GLU A 1 25.67 16.28 17.64
C GLU A 1 25.28 15.51 16.40
N SER A 2 25.11 14.22 16.57
CA SER A 2 24.61 13.36 15.51
C SER A 2 23.17 13.74 15.21
N LEU A 3 22.92 14.28 14.04
CA LEU A 3 21.60 14.31 13.46
C LEU A 3 21.18 12.84 13.29
N SER A 4 20.62 12.29 14.37
CA SER A 4 20.14 10.91 14.34
C SER A 4 19.08 10.77 13.28
N ALA A 5 19.28 9.85 12.36
CA ALA A 5 18.23 9.37 11.49
C ALA A 5 16.96 9.14 12.32
N PRO A 6 15.77 9.52 11.82
CA PRO A 6 14.55 9.30 12.55
C PRO A 6 14.50 7.84 12.98
N SER A 7 14.20 7.61 14.27
CA SER A 7 14.23 6.26 14.82
C SER A 7 13.28 5.34 14.03
N VAL A 8 13.66 4.10 13.85
CA VAL A 8 12.82 3.07 13.19
C VAL A 8 11.42 3.04 13.79
N LYS A 9 11.31 3.24 15.11
CA LYS A 9 10.04 3.32 15.81
C LYS A 9 9.19 4.51 15.35
N LEU A 10 9.80 5.69 15.16
CA LEU A 10 9.12 6.87 14.66
C LEU A 10 8.63 6.65 13.22
N MET A 11 9.46 6.10 12.37
CA MET A 11 9.08 5.77 10.97
C MET A 11 7.92 4.79 10.91
N ARG A 12 7.92 3.76 11.74
CA ARG A 12 6.79 2.81 11.83
C ARG A 12 5.52 3.47 12.29
N THR A 13 5.60 4.31 13.31
CA THR A 13 4.44 5.04 13.85
C THR A 13 3.86 5.98 12.81
N VAL A 14 4.71 6.75 12.14
CA VAL A 14 4.28 7.69 11.10
C VAL A 14 3.74 6.93 9.88
N GLY A 15 4.39 5.85 9.48
CA GLY A 15 3.92 4.99 8.39
C GLY A 15 2.54 4.39 8.67
N ALA A 16 2.30 3.93 9.89
CA ALA A 16 0.99 3.43 10.32
C ALA A 16 -0.07 4.53 10.28
N ALA A 17 0.26 5.75 10.71
CA ALA A 17 -0.64 6.89 10.65
C ALA A 17 -1.00 7.27 9.20
N ILE A 18 -0.03 7.26 8.29
CA ILE A 18 -0.26 7.51 6.87
C ILE A 18 -1.19 6.45 6.27
N ARG A 19 -0.98 5.18 6.58
CA ARG A 19 -1.85 4.09 6.13
C ARG A 19 -3.28 4.24 6.62
N GLU A 20 -3.44 4.60 7.88
CA GLU A 20 -4.75 4.85 8.47
C GLU A 20 -5.47 5.99 7.74
N ASP A 21 -4.78 7.09 7.48
CA ASP A 21 -5.32 8.22 6.75
C ASP A 21 -5.66 7.86 5.30
N LEU A 22 -4.81 7.10 4.63
CA LEU A 22 -5.10 6.58 3.28
C LEU A 22 -6.33 5.67 3.27
N ALA A 23 -6.48 4.81 4.26
CA ALA A 23 -7.65 3.93 4.40
C ALA A 23 -8.93 4.76 4.58
N LYS A 24 -8.90 5.81 5.37
CA LYS A 24 -10.04 6.74 5.53
C LYS A 24 -10.45 7.37 4.22
N VAL A 25 -9.49 7.84 3.42
CA VAL A 25 -9.78 8.43 2.10
C VAL A 25 -10.38 7.39 1.18
N LYS A 26 -9.82 6.20 1.11
CA LYS A 26 -10.34 5.10 0.28
C LYS A 26 -11.77 4.72 0.66
N ASP A 27 -12.04 4.62 1.96
CA ASP A 27 -13.38 4.28 2.48
C ASP A 27 -14.42 5.32 2.08
N VAL A 28 -14.10 6.60 2.20
CA VAL A 28 -15.01 7.69 1.81
C VAL A 28 -15.27 7.66 0.31
N LEU A 29 -14.24 7.45 -0.51
CA LEU A 29 -14.41 7.33 -1.96
C LEU A 29 -15.28 6.11 -2.33
N ASP A 30 -15.07 4.99 -1.68
CA ASP A 30 -15.85 3.77 -1.90
C ASP A 30 -17.32 3.96 -1.53
N ILE A 31 -17.59 4.54 -0.37
CA ILE A 31 -18.96 4.86 0.08
C ILE A 31 -19.62 5.83 -0.89
N PHE A 32 -18.90 6.84 -1.34
CA PHE A 32 -19.40 7.85 -2.28
C PHE A 32 -19.83 7.19 -3.60
N VAL A 33 -19.02 6.31 -4.16
CA VAL A 33 -19.33 5.56 -5.39
C VAL A 33 -20.53 4.63 -5.19
N ARG A 34 -20.58 3.92 -4.08
CA ARG A 34 -21.68 2.95 -3.77
C ARG A 34 -23.02 3.63 -3.56
N ARG A 35 -23.03 4.85 -3.05
CA ARG A 35 -24.24 5.65 -2.88
C ARG A 35 -24.79 6.20 -4.20
N GLY A 36 -24.10 5.94 -5.31
CA GLY A 36 -24.47 6.50 -6.61
C GLY A 36 -24.08 7.95 -6.78
N GLY A 37 -23.06 8.39 -6.05
CA GLY A 37 -22.59 9.76 -6.05
C GLY A 37 -23.27 10.61 -4.97
N GLY A 38 -22.82 11.84 -4.88
CA GLY A 38 -23.31 12.85 -3.94
C GLY A 38 -22.82 14.22 -4.35
N GLN A 39 -22.81 15.16 -3.43
CA GLN A 39 -22.22 16.45 -3.68
C GLN A 39 -20.69 16.36 -3.64
N ALA A 40 -20.04 16.87 -4.69
CA ALA A 40 -18.58 16.88 -4.77
C ALA A 40 -17.92 17.54 -3.54
N ALA A 41 -18.60 18.50 -2.92
CA ALA A 41 -18.16 19.17 -1.71
C ALA A 41 -17.94 18.22 -0.51
N GLU A 42 -18.61 17.07 -0.49
CA GLU A 42 -18.41 16.04 0.54
C GLU A 42 -16.99 15.45 0.51
N LEU A 43 -16.31 15.55 -0.62
CA LEU A 43 -14.93 15.08 -0.80
C LEU A 43 -13.88 16.12 -0.37
N GLY A 44 -14.29 17.33 -0.02
CA GLY A 44 -13.38 18.40 0.43
C GLY A 44 -12.46 18.00 1.58
N PRO A 45 -12.98 17.40 2.67
CA PRO A 45 -12.15 16.93 3.78
C PRO A 45 -11.09 15.90 3.36
N GLN A 46 -11.35 15.12 2.32
CA GLN A 46 -10.41 14.13 1.80
C GLN A 46 -9.21 14.80 1.11
N VAL A 47 -9.42 15.93 0.46
CA VAL A 47 -8.34 16.74 -0.12
C VAL A 47 -7.38 17.21 0.98
N GLU A 48 -7.91 17.72 2.08
CA GLU A 48 -7.09 18.17 3.22
C GLU A 48 -6.33 17.02 3.85
N LEU A 49 -6.95 15.85 3.97
CA LEU A 49 -6.30 14.65 4.51
C LEU A 49 -5.15 14.19 3.59
N LEU A 50 -5.35 14.22 2.28
CA LEU A 50 -4.30 13.90 1.30
C LEU A 50 -3.15 14.91 1.35
N ARG A 51 -3.42 16.20 1.56
CA ARG A 51 -2.38 17.21 1.75
C ARG A 51 -1.52 16.89 2.98
N LYS A 52 -2.15 16.59 4.09
CA LYS A 52 -1.47 16.16 5.32
C LYS A 52 -0.58 14.94 5.07
N ILE A 53 -1.08 13.95 4.36
CA ILE A 53 -0.30 12.77 3.96
C ILE A 53 0.90 13.17 3.12
N GLY A 54 0.72 14.02 2.12
CA GLY A 54 1.78 14.51 1.25
C GLY A 54 2.87 15.26 2.02
N ASP A 55 2.50 16.12 2.95
CA ASP A 55 3.43 16.84 3.81
C ASP A 55 4.23 15.89 4.69
N THR A 56 3.58 14.91 5.29
CA THR A 56 4.23 13.88 6.11
C THR A 56 5.21 13.05 5.27
N LEU A 57 4.85 12.66 4.07
CA LEU A 57 5.75 11.98 3.14
C LEU A 57 6.97 12.83 2.78
N GLY A 58 6.79 14.13 2.62
CA GLY A 58 7.88 15.06 2.40
C GLY A 58 8.86 15.10 3.58
N VAL A 59 8.36 15.11 4.81
CA VAL A 59 9.18 15.07 6.04
C VAL A 59 9.97 13.76 6.15
N LEU A 60 9.39 12.65 5.72
CA LEU A 60 10.07 11.35 5.71
C LEU A 60 11.11 11.21 4.58
N GLY A 61 11.18 12.17 3.67
CA GLY A 61 12.08 12.10 2.53
C GLY A 61 11.57 11.21 1.38
N LEU A 62 10.29 10.89 1.38
CA LEU A 62 9.63 10.07 0.35
C LEU A 62 9.05 10.96 -0.76
N GLY A 63 9.90 11.69 -1.45
CA GLY A 63 9.52 12.68 -2.46
C GLY A 63 8.73 12.10 -3.64
N GLU A 64 9.02 10.90 -4.06
CA GLU A 64 8.32 10.22 -5.14
C GLU A 64 6.85 9.96 -4.77
N LEU A 65 6.62 9.43 -3.58
CA LEU A 65 5.27 9.19 -3.08
C LEU A 65 4.51 10.51 -2.87
N ARG A 66 5.19 11.53 -2.36
CA ARG A 66 4.63 12.87 -2.24
C ARG A 66 4.13 13.40 -3.58
N THR A 67 4.92 13.27 -4.63
CA THR A 67 4.55 13.69 -5.99
C THR A 67 3.30 12.97 -6.49
N ARG A 68 3.20 11.66 -6.25
CA ARG A 68 2.01 10.88 -6.61
C ARG A 68 0.77 11.35 -5.85
N VAL A 69 0.89 11.58 -4.55
CA VAL A 69 -0.21 12.10 -3.72
C VAL A 69 -0.64 13.48 -4.21
N GLN A 70 0.29 14.35 -4.54
CA GLN A 70 -0.02 15.67 -5.09
C GLN A 70 -0.78 15.61 -6.41
N GLY A 71 -0.48 14.64 -7.27
CA GLY A 71 -1.24 14.39 -8.49
C GLY A 71 -2.69 14.03 -8.20
N GLU A 72 -2.93 13.18 -7.21
CA GLU A 72 -4.28 12.80 -6.80
C GLU A 72 -5.03 13.93 -6.09
N ILE A 73 -4.33 14.75 -5.31
CA ILE A 73 -4.89 15.97 -4.73
C ILE A 73 -5.45 16.89 -5.83
N GLY A 74 -4.67 17.13 -6.88
CA GLY A 74 -5.08 17.96 -8.00
C GLY A 74 -6.33 17.43 -8.72
N ARG A 75 -6.41 16.12 -8.92
CA ARG A 75 -7.60 15.47 -9.50
C ARG A 75 -8.83 15.65 -8.63
N LEU A 76 -8.68 15.37 -7.34
CA LEU A 76 -9.78 15.47 -6.39
C LEU A 76 -10.23 16.91 -6.20
N GLU A 77 -9.32 17.85 -6.12
CA GLU A 77 -9.64 19.31 -6.10
C GLU A 77 -10.43 19.74 -7.32
N SER A 78 -10.07 19.25 -8.50
CA SER A 78 -10.81 19.56 -9.73
C SER A 78 -12.26 19.07 -9.66
N ILE A 79 -12.50 17.94 -9.03
CA ILE A 79 -13.85 17.40 -8.80
C ILE A 79 -14.58 18.24 -7.76
N VAL A 80 -13.95 18.56 -6.63
CA VAL A 80 -14.54 19.32 -5.54
C VAL A 80 -14.89 20.75 -5.96
N SER A 81 -14.05 21.38 -6.77
CA SER A 81 -14.28 22.73 -7.29
C SER A 81 -15.33 22.81 -8.41
N GLY A 82 -15.79 21.65 -8.92
CA GLY A 82 -16.74 21.60 -10.03
C GLY A 82 -16.12 21.81 -11.41
N ALA A 83 -14.80 21.93 -11.50
CA ALA A 83 -14.08 22.02 -12.77
C ALA A 83 -14.16 20.73 -13.59
N ARG A 84 -14.35 19.61 -12.92
CA ARG A 84 -14.54 18.30 -13.52
C ARG A 84 -15.81 17.65 -12.97
N GLN A 85 -16.56 17.00 -13.82
CA GLN A 85 -17.73 16.25 -13.36
C GLN A 85 -17.31 15.06 -12.48
N VAL A 86 -18.13 14.78 -11.48
CA VAL A 86 -17.97 13.60 -10.66
C VAL A 86 -18.23 12.37 -11.52
N ASP A 87 -17.19 11.58 -11.71
CA ASP A 87 -17.26 10.32 -12.46
C ASP A 87 -16.77 9.19 -11.55
N ASP A 88 -17.58 8.15 -11.44
CA ASP A 88 -17.26 6.98 -10.64
C ASP A 88 -15.94 6.32 -11.08
N ALA A 89 -15.68 6.28 -12.39
CA ALA A 89 -14.44 5.75 -12.94
C ALA A 89 -13.21 6.54 -12.46
N THR A 90 -13.29 7.87 -12.40
CA THR A 90 -12.22 8.73 -11.90
C THR A 90 -11.96 8.49 -10.41
N LEU A 91 -13.02 8.36 -9.61
CA LEU A 91 -12.90 8.07 -8.17
C LEU A 91 -12.28 6.70 -7.91
N ILE A 92 -12.63 5.70 -8.70
CA ILE A 92 -12.04 4.35 -8.64
C ILE A 92 -10.55 4.42 -9.03
N GLU A 93 -10.19 5.18 -10.05
CA GLU A 93 -8.79 5.40 -10.42
C GLU A 93 -7.99 6.05 -9.28
N ILE A 94 -8.54 7.07 -8.64
CA ILE A 94 -7.92 7.72 -7.47
C ILE A 94 -7.72 6.70 -6.35
N ALA A 95 -8.73 5.92 -6.02
CA ALA A 95 -8.65 4.88 -5.00
C ALA A 95 -7.59 3.84 -5.34
N SER A 96 -7.51 3.40 -6.59
CA SER A 96 -6.50 2.44 -7.07
C SER A 96 -5.08 3.00 -6.94
N THR A 97 -4.89 4.28 -7.27
CA THR A 97 -3.60 4.95 -7.10
C THR A 97 -3.20 5.05 -5.64
N LEU A 98 -4.15 5.33 -4.73
CA LEU A 98 -3.91 5.38 -3.29
C LEU A 98 -3.50 4.00 -2.75
N ILE A 99 -4.08 2.92 -3.24
CA ILE A 99 -3.66 1.55 -2.91
C ILE A 99 -2.21 1.30 -3.36
N GLY A 100 -1.86 1.72 -4.57
CA GLY A 100 -0.49 1.63 -5.07
C GLY A 100 0.50 2.44 -4.25
N ILE A 101 0.10 3.62 -3.78
CA ILE A 101 0.91 4.46 -2.87
C ILE A 101 1.13 3.74 -1.54
N GLU A 102 0.09 3.14 -0.98
CA GLU A 102 0.17 2.38 0.27
C GLU A 102 1.15 1.20 0.15
N ASP A 103 1.05 0.42 -0.91
CA ASP A 103 1.96 -0.70 -1.17
C ASP A 103 3.42 -0.22 -1.33
N HIS A 104 3.61 0.87 -2.06
CA HIS A 104 4.94 1.43 -2.28
C HIS A 104 5.52 2.05 -0.99
N LEU A 105 4.67 2.62 -0.16
CA LEU A 105 5.05 3.12 1.16
C LEU A 105 5.60 1.98 2.03
N ASP A 106 4.94 0.83 2.02
CA ASP A 106 5.40 -0.35 2.75
C ASP A 106 6.80 -0.79 2.29
N ASP A 107 7.01 -0.87 0.99
CA ASP A 107 8.30 -1.23 0.40
C ASP A 107 9.40 -0.24 0.80
N GLN A 108 9.10 1.04 0.76
CA GLN A 108 10.05 2.09 1.13
C GLN A 108 10.40 2.05 2.63
N LEU A 109 9.39 1.84 3.48
CA LEU A 109 9.61 1.73 4.93
C LEU A 109 10.43 0.49 5.28
N VAL A 110 10.15 -0.64 4.66
CA VAL A 110 10.94 -1.86 4.82
C VAL A 110 12.38 -1.62 4.37
N GLY A 111 12.58 -0.97 3.23
CA GLY A 111 13.91 -0.62 2.72
C GLY A 111 14.71 0.32 3.63
N MET A 112 14.03 1.18 4.40
CA MET A 112 14.67 2.06 5.38
C MET A 112 14.99 1.36 6.70
N ILE A 113 14.16 0.39 7.09
CA ILE A 113 14.30 -0.35 8.35
C ILE A 113 15.38 -1.43 8.23
N VAL A 114 15.44 -2.09 7.07
CA VAL A 114 16.52 -3.04 6.75
C VAL A 114 17.66 -2.22 6.14
N PRO A 115 18.75 -1.97 6.87
CA PRO A 115 19.87 -1.30 6.25
C PRO A 115 20.28 -2.15 5.06
N LYS A 116 20.30 -1.56 3.87
CA LYS A 116 21.01 -2.14 2.74
C LYS A 116 22.39 -2.49 3.28
N ALA A 117 22.66 -3.77 3.50
CA ALA A 117 23.99 -4.22 3.77
C ALA A 117 24.84 -3.63 2.65
N LYS A 118 25.60 -2.60 2.99
CA LYS A 118 26.62 -2.10 2.09
C LYS A 118 27.46 -3.34 1.77
N THR A 119 27.43 -3.78 0.54
CA THR A 119 28.35 -4.76 0.03
C THR A 119 29.75 -4.15 0.11
N GLY A 120 30.25 -4.06 1.33
CA GLY A 120 31.68 -3.93 1.58
C GLY A 120 32.26 -5.31 1.28
N ALA A 121 33.20 -5.35 0.38
CA ALA A 121 33.84 -6.54 -0.13
C ALA A 121 34.66 -7.25 0.95
N ASP A 122 34.03 -7.81 1.97
CA ASP A 122 34.67 -8.75 2.93
C ASP A 122 33.62 -9.46 3.80
N ALA A 123 32.51 -9.86 3.22
CA ALA A 123 31.60 -10.79 3.89
C ALA A 123 32.00 -12.21 3.49
N SER A 124 32.37 -13.00 4.48
CA SER A 124 32.59 -14.42 4.30
C SER A 124 31.40 -15.07 3.59
N ALA A 125 31.69 -15.97 2.69
CA ALA A 125 30.74 -16.60 1.76
C ALA A 125 29.54 -17.30 2.42
N ASP A 126 29.47 -17.35 3.73
CA ASP A 126 28.43 -18.06 4.50
C ASP A 126 27.20 -17.17 4.79
N ASP A 127 27.38 -15.86 4.87
CA ASP A 127 26.26 -14.93 5.13
C ASP A 127 25.45 -14.59 3.87
N GLY A 128 26.02 -14.78 2.69
CA GLY A 128 25.35 -14.50 1.44
C GLY A 128 24.17 -15.44 1.13
N ASP A 129 24.31 -16.69 1.48
CA ASP A 129 23.27 -17.71 1.25
C ASP A 129 22.05 -17.53 2.16
N PHE A 130 22.27 -17.10 3.40
CA PHE A 130 21.20 -16.88 4.36
C PHE A 130 20.30 -15.69 3.95
N HIS A 131 20.90 -14.61 3.47
CA HIS A 131 20.16 -13.44 2.98
C HIS A 131 19.41 -13.71 1.67
N GLN A 132 19.96 -14.52 0.78
CA GLN A 132 19.27 -14.92 -0.45
C GLN A 132 18.07 -15.82 -0.17
N VAL A 133 18.19 -16.76 0.74
CA VAL A 133 17.10 -17.65 1.16
C VAL A 133 15.99 -16.83 1.84
N GLN A 134 16.35 -15.88 2.69
CA GLN A 134 15.39 -15.01 3.37
C GLN A 134 14.66 -14.10 2.39
N ALA A 135 15.34 -13.53 1.42
CA ALA A 135 14.73 -12.73 0.37
C ALA A 135 13.83 -13.56 -0.55
N ALA A 136 14.21 -14.80 -0.87
CA ALA A 136 13.40 -15.71 -1.67
C ALA A 136 12.13 -16.14 -0.93
N VAL A 137 12.21 -16.45 0.36
CA VAL A 137 11.07 -16.81 1.20
C VAL A 137 10.10 -15.65 1.35
N LEU A 138 10.60 -14.43 1.57
CA LEU A 138 9.77 -13.22 1.62
C LEU A 138 9.07 -12.95 0.29
N ARG A 139 9.76 -13.13 -0.84
CA ARG A 139 9.17 -13.00 -2.18
C ARG A 139 8.05 -14.01 -2.41
N GLU A 140 8.26 -15.23 -2.02
CA GLU A 140 7.28 -16.30 -2.16
C GLU A 140 6.06 -16.06 -1.27
N CYS A 141 6.25 -15.60 -0.04
CA CYS A 141 5.16 -15.18 0.84
C CYS A 141 4.36 -14.01 0.25
N MET A 142 5.01 -13.03 -0.35
CA MET A 142 4.33 -11.90 -1.00
C MET A 142 3.54 -12.34 -2.23
N LEU A 143 4.07 -13.24 -3.04
CA LEU A 143 3.37 -13.81 -4.20
C LEU A 143 2.14 -14.61 -3.78
N ASN A 144 2.24 -15.40 -2.72
CA ASN A 144 1.13 -16.17 -2.17
C ASN A 144 0.05 -15.25 -1.58
N LEU A 145 0.44 -14.17 -0.89
CA LEU A 145 -0.50 -13.15 -0.41
C LEU A 145 -1.23 -12.43 -1.55
N ALA A 146 -0.54 -12.13 -2.64
CA ALA A 146 -1.14 -11.53 -3.83
C ALA A 146 -2.16 -12.49 -4.48
N ARG A 147 -1.85 -13.78 -4.56
CA ARG A 147 -2.77 -14.82 -5.05
C ARG A 147 -3.99 -14.98 -4.17
N VAL A 148 -3.83 -14.93 -2.85
CA VAL A 148 -4.93 -14.98 -1.89
C VAL A 148 -5.83 -13.74 -2.03
N LYS A 149 -5.25 -12.56 -2.17
CA LYS A 149 -6.02 -11.31 -2.43
C LYS A 149 -6.82 -11.41 -3.74
N GLU A 150 -6.21 -11.95 -4.80
CA GLU A 150 -6.88 -12.13 -6.08
C GLU A 150 -8.03 -13.16 -6.01
N ALA A 151 -7.82 -14.28 -5.32
CA ALA A 151 -8.86 -15.28 -5.11
C ALA A 151 -10.04 -14.73 -4.30
N VAL A 152 -9.77 -13.93 -3.27
CA VAL A 152 -10.81 -13.25 -2.48
C VAL A 152 -11.56 -12.22 -3.33
N ALA A 153 -10.87 -11.45 -4.15
CA ALA A 153 -11.49 -10.49 -5.06
C ALA A 153 -12.41 -11.15 -6.08
N GLN A 154 -12.02 -12.30 -6.62
CA GLN A 154 -12.84 -13.09 -7.55
C GLN A 154 -14.05 -13.73 -6.87
N SER A 155 -13.95 -14.13 -5.61
CA SER A 155 -15.07 -14.73 -4.86
C SER A 155 -16.11 -13.71 -4.44
N VAL A 156 -15.74 -12.44 -4.29
CA VAL A 156 -16.66 -11.34 -3.98
C VAL A 156 -17.44 -10.86 -5.21
N GLY A 157 -16.85 -11.05 -6.42
CA GLY A 157 -17.44 -10.61 -7.68
C GLY A 157 -18.31 -11.62 -8.42
N GLY A 158 -18.43 -12.84 -7.94
CA GLY A 158 -19.19 -13.91 -8.62
C GLY A 158 -19.77 -14.94 -7.68
N THR A 159 -20.76 -15.67 -8.17
CA THR A 159 -21.31 -16.84 -7.48
C THR A 159 -20.20 -17.73 -6.92
N LEU A 160 -20.32 -18.07 -5.66
CA LEU A 160 -19.47 -19.02 -4.94
C LEU A 160 -19.13 -20.23 -5.83
N ASP A 161 -17.98 -20.17 -6.46
CA ASP A 161 -17.47 -21.30 -7.23
C ASP A 161 -16.69 -22.21 -6.28
N THR A 162 -17.16 -23.44 -6.12
CA THR A 162 -16.53 -24.45 -5.28
C THR A 162 -15.07 -24.73 -5.68
N ALA A 163 -14.72 -24.48 -6.94
CA ALA A 163 -13.34 -24.59 -7.42
C ALA A 163 -12.39 -23.56 -6.77
N ALA A 164 -12.88 -22.38 -6.40
CA ALA A 164 -12.10 -21.37 -5.69
C ALA A 164 -11.77 -21.81 -4.26
N LEU A 165 -12.67 -22.54 -3.60
CA LEU A 165 -12.45 -23.10 -2.27
C LEU A 165 -11.41 -24.24 -2.27
N ASP A 166 -11.38 -25.06 -3.31
CA ASP A 166 -10.37 -26.10 -3.47
C ASP A 166 -8.97 -25.52 -3.70
N SER A 167 -8.87 -24.48 -4.53
CA SER A 167 -7.61 -23.72 -4.71
C SER A 167 -7.12 -23.09 -3.42
N TRP A 168 -8.04 -22.59 -2.58
CA TRP A 168 -7.72 -22.03 -1.27
C TRP A 168 -7.14 -23.08 -0.34
N SER A 169 -7.74 -24.28 -0.29
CA SER A 169 -7.26 -25.36 0.59
C SER A 169 -5.88 -25.87 0.16
N GLU A 170 -5.60 -25.91 -1.14
CA GLU A 170 -4.26 -26.26 -1.65
C GLU A 170 -3.20 -25.21 -1.33
N LEU A 171 -3.54 -23.91 -1.45
CA LEU A 171 -2.66 -22.81 -1.06
C LEU A 171 -2.34 -22.85 0.43
N MET A 172 -3.33 -23.10 1.28
CA MET A 172 -3.14 -23.24 2.73
C MET A 172 -2.31 -24.45 3.11
N ARG A 173 -2.44 -25.56 2.38
CA ARG A 173 -1.57 -26.73 2.55
C ARG A 173 -0.13 -26.43 2.17
N GLY A 174 0.09 -25.70 1.08
CA GLY A 174 1.43 -25.27 0.66
C GLY A 174 2.12 -24.39 1.69
N ILE A 175 1.38 -23.46 2.29
CA ILE A 175 1.88 -22.59 3.37
C ILE A 175 2.19 -23.40 4.62
N LYS A 176 1.32 -24.34 5.00
CA LYS A 176 1.52 -25.22 6.14
C LYS A 176 2.75 -26.14 5.97
N ALA A 177 2.97 -26.67 4.78
CA ALA A 177 4.15 -27.48 4.47
C ALA A 177 5.45 -26.66 4.51
N GLY A 178 5.41 -25.38 4.12
CA GLY A 178 6.55 -24.46 4.22
C GLY A 178 6.90 -24.05 5.65
N LEU A 179 5.95 -24.12 6.59
CA LEU A 179 6.16 -23.77 8.00
C LEU A 179 6.66 -24.94 8.86
N VAL A 180 6.56 -26.18 8.39
CA VAL A 180 6.93 -27.40 9.14
C VAL A 180 8.39 -27.81 8.90
N MET A 181 9.08 -27.11 8.04
CA MET A 181 10.54 -27.28 7.89
C MET A 181 11.26 -26.29 8.80
#